data_55bc226af10a7a77dde7e325592343e0
#
_entry.id   55bc226af10a7a77dde7e325592343e0
#
_cell.length_a   1.000
_cell.length_b   1.000
_cell.length_c   1.000
_cell.angle_alpha   90.00
_cell.angle_beta   90.00
_cell.angle_gamma   90.00
#
_symmetry.space_group_name_H-M   'P 1'
#
loop_
_entity.id
_entity.type
_entity.pdbx_description
1 polymer ?
#
loop_
_entity_poly.entity_id
_entity_poly.type
_entity_poly.pdbx_seq_one_letter_code
_entity_poly.pdbx_strand_id
1 'polypeptide(L)'
;MKGQTTHELEALLIGGNWPELAMAALGLLTRAGFTVDVISTNAFLTRTRSMRDYFLTEEDDVLLKTASESIKKEYAITVVGDDPTLRRILDLDLPDDAKLKLLPVISHKDFGHIFSKIGLSVAFAKNGVRTPDYLIANNEQELKTAARTLGYPFFIKLDSSAGGLGVCECLNDSDLDNALVKLQAYPVLIQKKIEGTEISMEAFYQNGELIHVACSTQEKYTYKFGPAAVRRYTQLGCLEKEVFEELSLIGKALGADGFVNMSSIRCSYDNKLYFFEADMRPNMWTGYSRYFGDDLANVIKRHFTTGETASYPYPFNPAYPEQVLISHYSRISLIELVLNRYQIWRHLPENFLYITLRYKILAGLISSKRKLYRRMLSKRWRLRLKNVSHRLNNLMRLRYGAGR
;
A
#
# COMPACT_ATOMS: atom_id res chain seq x y z
N MET A 1 -4.56 -36.25 27.37
CA MET A 1 -4.61 -35.27 26.30
C MET A 1 -5.12 -33.96 26.89
N LYS A 2 -4.24 -33.02 27.25
CA LYS A 2 -4.64 -31.68 27.70
C LYS A 2 -5.15 -30.94 26.45
N GLY A 3 -6.40 -30.48 26.48
CA GLY A 3 -6.96 -29.66 25.40
C GLY A 3 -6.08 -28.43 25.22
N GLN A 4 -5.49 -28.29 24.04
CA GLN A 4 -4.96 -27.02 23.57
C GLN A 4 -6.16 -26.07 23.47
N THR A 5 -6.23 -25.13 24.40
CA THR A 5 -7.08 -23.94 24.19
C THR A 5 -6.54 -23.27 22.95
N THR A 6 -7.22 -23.44 21.82
CA THR A 6 -6.97 -22.64 20.62
C THR A 6 -7.29 -21.20 21.00
N HIS A 7 -6.27 -20.41 21.32
CA HIS A 7 -6.43 -18.97 21.41
C HIS A 7 -6.94 -18.48 20.05
N GLU A 8 -8.11 -17.86 20.08
CA GLU A 8 -8.69 -17.26 18.89
C GLU A 8 -7.73 -16.18 18.38
N LEU A 9 -7.29 -16.28 17.12
CA LEU A 9 -6.40 -15.30 16.53
C LEU A 9 -7.19 -14.01 16.27
N GLU A 10 -6.84 -12.94 16.94
CA GLU A 10 -7.51 -11.65 16.82
C GLU A 10 -6.62 -10.64 16.08
N ALA A 11 -7.21 -9.87 15.17
CA ALA A 11 -6.55 -8.82 14.43
C ALA A 11 -7.32 -7.50 14.55
N LEU A 12 -6.60 -6.38 14.54
CA LEU A 12 -7.16 -5.04 14.41
C LEU A 12 -6.84 -4.52 13.01
N LEU A 13 -7.85 -4.05 12.28
CA LEU A 13 -7.70 -3.34 11.03
C LEU A 13 -8.16 -1.88 11.17
N ILE A 14 -7.24 -0.94 10.98
CA ILE A 14 -7.52 0.49 10.96
C ILE A 14 -7.56 0.92 9.49
N GLY A 15 -8.78 1.13 8.97
CA GLY A 15 -9.03 1.50 7.59
C GLY A 15 -9.32 2.99 7.46
N GLY A 16 -8.46 3.73 6.77
CA GLY A 16 -8.60 5.15 6.52
C GLY A 16 -9.20 5.47 5.15
N ASN A 17 -8.49 6.28 4.38
CA ASN A 17 -8.99 6.89 3.15
C ASN A 17 -8.97 5.97 1.92
N TRP A 18 -8.23 4.86 1.95
CA TRP A 18 -8.06 3.93 0.81
C TRP A 18 -8.75 2.59 1.06
N PRO A 19 -10.08 2.51 0.82
CA PRO A 19 -10.87 1.35 1.16
C PRO A 19 -10.44 0.07 0.45
N GLU A 20 -9.87 0.17 -0.74
CA GLU A 20 -9.43 -0.98 -1.54
C GLU A 20 -8.29 -1.74 -0.83
N LEU A 21 -7.37 -1.02 -0.16
CA LEU A 21 -6.28 -1.62 0.58
C LEU A 21 -6.78 -2.29 1.86
N ALA A 22 -7.63 -1.60 2.61
CA ALA A 22 -8.26 -2.14 3.81
C ALA A 22 -9.10 -3.39 3.50
N MET A 23 -9.83 -3.41 2.38
CA MET A 23 -10.59 -4.59 1.93
C MET A 23 -9.68 -5.76 1.56
N ALA A 24 -8.55 -5.50 0.89
CA ALA A 24 -7.58 -6.55 0.58
C ALA A 24 -7.01 -7.19 1.85
N ALA A 25 -6.64 -6.36 2.83
CA ALA A 25 -6.16 -6.81 4.14
C ALA A 25 -7.22 -7.60 4.91
N LEU A 26 -8.45 -7.09 5.00
CA LEU A 26 -9.57 -7.76 5.68
C LEU A 26 -9.83 -9.16 5.10
N GLY A 27 -9.93 -9.24 3.76
CA GLY A 27 -10.14 -10.52 3.08
C GLY A 27 -9.00 -11.51 3.28
N LEU A 28 -7.75 -11.03 3.36
CA LEU A 28 -6.59 -11.86 3.63
C LEU A 28 -6.60 -12.39 5.08
N LEU A 29 -6.73 -11.49 6.07
CA LEU A 29 -6.73 -11.85 7.50
C LEU A 29 -7.85 -12.83 7.83
N THR A 30 -9.05 -12.62 7.29
CA THR A 30 -10.17 -13.55 7.48
C THR A 30 -9.87 -14.95 6.90
N ARG A 31 -9.28 -15.03 5.69
CA ARG A 31 -8.86 -16.32 5.13
C ARG A 31 -7.74 -16.97 5.94
N ALA A 32 -6.88 -16.16 6.56
CA ALA A 32 -5.85 -16.64 7.47
C ALA A 32 -6.42 -17.14 8.82
N GLY A 33 -7.72 -17.00 9.06
CA GLY A 33 -8.39 -17.49 10.26
C GLY A 33 -8.45 -16.51 11.41
N PHE A 34 -8.15 -15.22 11.17
CA PHE A 34 -8.31 -14.19 12.20
C PHE A 34 -9.76 -13.76 12.35
N THR A 35 -10.14 -13.51 13.59
CA THR A 35 -11.31 -12.71 13.94
C THR A 35 -10.90 -11.25 13.92
N VAL A 36 -11.49 -10.44 13.02
CA VAL A 36 -11.01 -9.09 12.74
C VAL A 36 -11.95 -8.04 13.29
N ASP A 37 -11.41 -7.15 14.13
CA ASP A 37 -12.06 -5.91 14.52
C ASP A 37 -11.64 -4.81 13.54
N VAL A 38 -12.60 -4.01 13.07
CA VAL A 38 -12.35 -2.98 12.06
C VAL A 38 -12.74 -1.61 12.59
N ILE A 39 -11.82 -0.66 12.52
CA ILE A 39 -12.07 0.76 12.76
C ILE A 39 -11.87 1.50 11.42
N SER A 40 -12.89 2.18 10.91
CA SER A 40 -12.79 2.84 9.60
C SER A 40 -13.75 4.01 9.45
N THR A 41 -13.36 4.97 8.62
CA THR A 41 -14.25 6.04 8.14
C THR A 41 -15.07 5.58 6.92
N ASN A 42 -14.89 4.36 6.44
CA ASN A 42 -15.45 3.90 5.17
C ASN A 42 -16.54 2.85 5.35
N ALA A 43 -17.80 3.26 5.12
CA ALA A 43 -18.96 2.38 5.21
C ALA A 43 -18.96 1.19 4.23
N PHE A 44 -18.09 1.14 3.22
CA PHE A 44 -18.01 -0.02 2.32
C PHE A 44 -17.49 -1.27 3.04
N LEU A 45 -16.65 -1.11 4.05
CA LEU A 45 -16.15 -2.23 4.83
C LEU A 45 -17.25 -2.94 5.63
N THR A 46 -18.32 -2.23 6.03
CA THR A 46 -19.48 -2.83 6.76
C THR A 46 -20.24 -3.89 5.97
N ARG A 47 -19.96 -4.03 4.69
CA ARG A 47 -20.66 -4.96 3.79
C ARG A 47 -19.92 -6.29 3.59
N THR A 48 -18.79 -6.45 4.25
CA THR A 48 -18.06 -7.72 4.27
C THR A 48 -18.54 -8.54 5.46
N ARG A 49 -18.92 -9.81 5.23
CA ARG A 49 -19.41 -10.71 6.28
C ARG A 49 -18.30 -11.24 7.20
N SER A 50 -17.10 -10.72 7.05
CA SER A 50 -15.86 -11.29 7.61
C SER A 50 -15.33 -10.51 8.82
N MET A 51 -16.17 -9.66 9.41
CA MET A 51 -15.79 -8.84 10.58
C MET A 51 -16.51 -9.31 11.84
N ARG A 52 -15.85 -9.23 12.98
CA ARG A 52 -16.49 -9.40 14.28
C ARG A 52 -17.18 -8.12 14.72
N ASP A 53 -16.38 -7.07 14.92
CA ASP A 53 -16.82 -5.77 15.34
C ASP A 53 -16.41 -4.69 14.33
N TYR A 54 -17.27 -3.71 14.15
CA TYR A 54 -17.04 -2.60 13.25
C TYR A 54 -17.39 -1.27 13.90
N PHE A 55 -16.40 -0.39 13.96
CA PHE A 55 -16.55 0.96 14.45
C PHE A 55 -16.48 1.93 13.28
N LEU A 56 -17.64 2.37 12.77
CA LEU A 56 -17.71 3.42 11.77
C LEU A 56 -17.56 4.76 12.47
N THR A 57 -16.56 5.52 12.06
CA THR A 57 -16.34 6.88 12.51
C THR A 57 -16.55 7.84 11.35
N GLU A 58 -17.25 8.96 11.59
CA GLU A 58 -17.53 9.95 10.53
C GLU A 58 -16.34 10.87 10.28
N GLU A 59 -15.48 11.04 11.27
CA GLU A 59 -14.31 11.92 11.24
C GLU A 59 -13.03 11.18 11.54
N ASP A 60 -11.96 11.58 10.89
CA ASP A 60 -10.63 11.00 11.08
C ASP A 60 -10.13 11.09 12.53
N ASP A 61 -10.46 12.15 13.26
CA ASP A 61 -10.04 12.33 14.65
C ASP A 61 -10.72 11.32 15.58
N VAL A 62 -12.00 10.98 15.30
CA VAL A 62 -12.72 9.93 16.03
C VAL A 62 -12.13 8.56 15.68
N LEU A 63 -11.71 8.32 14.44
CA LEU A 63 -11.01 7.11 14.04
C LEU A 63 -9.76 6.92 14.90
N LEU A 64 -8.91 7.93 14.99
CA LEU A 64 -7.65 7.87 15.73
C LEU A 64 -7.87 7.72 17.24
N LYS A 65 -8.89 8.39 17.80
CA LYS A 65 -9.30 8.23 19.21
C LYS A 65 -9.73 6.79 19.47
N THR A 66 -10.62 6.25 18.63
CA THR A 66 -11.07 4.85 18.77
C THR A 66 -9.92 3.86 18.63
N ALA A 67 -8.98 4.10 17.70
CA ALA A 67 -7.78 3.31 17.57
C ALA A 67 -6.91 3.38 18.82
N SER A 68 -6.72 4.55 19.42
CA SER A 68 -5.97 4.71 20.66
C SER A 68 -6.64 4.03 21.87
N GLU A 69 -7.96 3.94 21.89
CA GLU A 69 -8.69 3.20 22.92
C GLU A 69 -8.59 1.69 22.74
N SER A 70 -8.46 1.20 21.51
CA SER A 70 -8.35 -0.23 21.18
C SER A 70 -7.05 -0.88 21.64
N ILE A 71 -5.98 -0.10 21.91
CA ILE A 71 -4.69 -0.60 22.41
C ILE A 71 -4.79 -1.28 23.80
N LYS A 72 -5.90 -1.13 24.50
CA LYS A 72 -6.18 -1.82 25.77
C LYS A 72 -6.40 -3.32 25.56
N LYS A 73 -6.75 -3.73 24.34
CA LYS A 73 -6.88 -5.12 23.91
C LYS A 73 -5.60 -5.54 23.21
N GLU A 74 -5.13 -6.74 23.48
CA GLU A 74 -4.00 -7.33 22.76
C GLU A 74 -4.51 -8.00 21.48
N TYR A 75 -3.95 -7.59 20.35
CA TYR A 75 -4.18 -8.20 19.05
C TYR A 75 -2.92 -8.93 18.62
N ALA A 76 -3.08 -10.07 17.95
CA ALA A 76 -1.95 -10.79 17.36
C ALA A 76 -1.31 -10.00 16.23
N ILE A 77 -2.09 -9.16 15.55
CA ILE A 77 -1.62 -8.23 14.51
C ILE A 77 -2.51 -7.00 14.45
N THR A 78 -1.90 -5.84 14.30
CA THR A 78 -2.58 -4.59 13.93
C THR A 78 -2.18 -4.20 12.51
N VAL A 79 -3.16 -3.89 11.66
CA VAL A 79 -2.94 -3.49 10.26
C VAL A 79 -3.53 -2.12 10.02
N VAL A 80 -2.71 -1.18 9.53
CA VAL A 80 -3.16 0.14 9.06
C VAL A 80 -3.29 0.11 7.56
N GLY A 81 -4.43 0.56 7.04
CA GLY A 81 -4.79 0.39 5.64
C GLY A 81 -4.21 1.43 4.68
N ASP A 82 -3.64 2.55 5.16
CA ASP A 82 -3.08 3.60 4.30
C ASP A 82 -2.02 4.47 4.97
N ASP A 83 -1.17 5.09 4.16
CA ASP A 83 -0.04 5.91 4.61
C ASP A 83 -0.46 7.18 5.36
N PRO A 84 -1.49 7.93 4.93
CA PRO A 84 -1.97 9.08 5.70
C PRO A 84 -2.39 8.71 7.12
N THR A 85 -3.03 7.57 7.32
CA THR A 85 -3.43 7.08 8.64
C THR A 85 -2.21 6.70 9.48
N LEU A 86 -1.20 6.03 8.90
CA LEU A 86 0.08 5.76 9.57
C LEU A 86 0.74 7.05 10.07
N ARG A 87 0.82 8.06 9.21
CA ARG A 87 1.40 9.36 9.58
C ARG A 87 0.65 10.01 10.73
N ARG A 88 -0.67 10.01 10.69
CA ARG A 88 -1.49 10.59 11.75
C ARG A 88 -1.37 9.86 13.08
N ILE A 89 -1.17 8.53 13.07
CA ILE A 89 -0.88 7.77 14.28
C ILE A 89 0.46 8.21 14.89
N LEU A 90 1.47 8.47 14.06
CA LEU A 90 2.74 9.01 14.53
C LEU A 90 2.60 10.38 15.19
N ASP A 91 1.71 11.23 14.67
CA ASP A 91 1.48 12.59 15.15
C ASP A 91 0.55 12.65 16.38
N LEU A 92 -0.03 11.50 16.86
CA LEU A 92 -0.85 11.47 18.05
C LEU A 92 -0.03 11.82 19.31
N ASP A 93 -0.68 12.52 20.24
CA ASP A 93 -0.14 12.75 21.59
C ASP A 93 -0.32 11.50 22.46
N LEU A 94 0.46 10.47 22.15
CA LEU A 94 0.51 9.20 22.87
C LEU A 94 1.95 8.83 23.18
N PRO A 95 2.21 8.08 24.28
CA PRO A 95 3.51 7.47 24.51
C PRO A 95 3.93 6.56 23.35
N ASP A 96 5.23 6.51 23.06
CA ASP A 96 5.77 5.71 21.94
C ASP A 96 5.41 4.22 22.02
N ASP A 97 5.40 3.64 23.24
CA ASP A 97 4.97 2.26 23.44
C ASP A 97 3.49 2.03 23.06
N ALA A 98 2.64 3.03 23.24
CA ALA A 98 1.26 2.96 22.80
C ALA A 98 1.14 3.06 21.27
N LYS A 99 1.96 3.91 20.64
CA LYS A 99 2.03 4.01 19.17
C LYS A 99 2.55 2.72 18.54
N LEU A 100 3.52 2.03 19.17
CA LEU A 100 4.05 0.75 18.68
C LEU A 100 2.96 -0.33 18.55
N LYS A 101 1.94 -0.31 19.41
CA LYS A 101 0.82 -1.27 19.30
C LYS A 101 -0.06 -1.03 18.06
N LEU A 102 0.05 0.15 17.45
CA LEU A 102 -0.74 0.55 16.28
C LEU A 102 0.08 0.59 14.99
N LEU A 103 1.40 0.65 15.09
CA LEU A 103 2.30 0.83 13.95
C LEU A 103 2.99 -0.49 13.57
N PRO A 104 3.28 -0.71 12.28
CA PRO A 104 3.86 -1.96 11.79
C PRO A 104 5.40 -2.02 11.95
N VAL A 105 5.89 -1.63 13.14
CA VAL A 105 7.33 -1.64 13.47
C VAL A 105 7.55 -2.06 14.92
N ILE A 106 8.71 -2.65 15.21
CA ILE A 106 9.04 -3.21 16.51
C ILE A 106 9.66 -2.22 17.50
N SER A 107 10.08 -1.04 17.03
CA SER A 107 10.77 -0.05 17.88
C SER A 107 10.41 1.38 17.50
N HIS A 108 10.36 2.28 18.47
CA HIS A 108 10.20 3.72 18.21
C HIS A 108 11.35 4.31 17.39
N LYS A 109 12.53 3.67 17.36
CA LYS A 109 13.65 4.07 16.50
C LYS A 109 13.33 3.94 15.01
N ASP A 110 12.31 3.15 14.68
CA ASP A 110 11.88 2.86 13.32
C ASP A 110 10.74 3.78 12.84
N PHE A 111 10.29 4.74 13.66
CA PHE A 111 9.24 5.68 13.28
C PHE A 111 9.65 6.62 12.13
N GLY A 112 10.94 6.93 12.02
CA GLY A 112 11.46 7.94 11.10
C GLY A 112 11.28 7.62 9.61
N HIS A 113 11.10 6.35 9.23
CA HIS A 113 10.91 5.96 7.84
C HIS A 113 9.43 5.72 7.45
N ILE A 114 8.52 5.73 8.43
CA ILE A 114 7.09 5.54 8.15
C ILE A 114 6.55 6.74 7.37
N PHE A 115 6.08 6.52 6.15
CA PHE A 115 5.58 7.54 5.23
C PHE A 115 6.58 8.71 5.00
N SER A 116 7.88 8.41 5.02
CA SER A 116 8.96 9.35 4.73
C SER A 116 9.98 8.73 3.77
N LYS A 117 10.11 9.33 2.58
CA LYS A 117 11.08 8.89 1.57
C LYS A 117 12.52 9.19 1.98
N ILE A 118 12.70 10.32 2.67
CA ILE A 118 14.00 10.73 3.24
C ILE A 118 14.38 9.74 4.35
N GLY A 119 13.47 9.54 5.31
CA GLY A 119 13.70 8.60 6.41
C GLY A 119 13.97 7.18 5.93
N LEU A 120 13.24 6.71 4.92
CA LEU A 120 13.47 5.42 4.28
C LEU A 120 14.87 5.31 3.66
N SER A 121 15.27 6.31 2.86
CA SER A 121 16.60 6.30 2.21
C SER A 121 17.72 6.30 3.26
N VAL A 122 17.56 7.07 4.33
CA VAL A 122 18.50 7.09 5.46
C VAL A 122 18.55 5.74 6.18
N ALA A 123 17.39 5.13 6.46
CA ALA A 123 17.32 3.81 7.11
C ALA A 123 17.99 2.73 6.25
N PHE A 124 17.74 2.72 4.95
CA PHE A 124 18.37 1.79 4.02
C PHE A 124 19.88 1.96 3.97
N ALA A 125 20.38 3.17 3.72
CA ALA A 125 21.81 3.44 3.64
C ALA A 125 22.54 3.08 4.95
N LYS A 126 21.96 3.43 6.10
CA LYS A 126 22.53 3.13 7.43
C LYS A 126 22.66 1.63 7.69
N ASN A 127 21.75 0.82 7.17
CA ASN A 127 21.71 -0.62 7.41
C ASN A 127 22.24 -1.45 6.24
N GLY A 128 22.90 -0.84 5.24
CA GLY A 128 23.52 -1.54 4.13
C GLY A 128 22.52 -2.08 3.08
N VAL A 129 21.24 -1.67 3.13
CA VAL A 129 20.28 -1.97 2.07
C VAL A 129 20.61 -1.11 0.85
N ARG A 130 20.72 -1.76 -0.31
CA ARG A 130 21.05 -1.06 -1.54
C ARG A 130 19.89 -0.15 -1.97
N THR A 131 20.16 1.15 -1.98
CA THR A 131 19.27 2.22 -2.45
C THR A 131 19.99 3.07 -3.48
N PRO A 132 19.31 3.70 -4.45
CA PRO A 132 19.98 4.65 -5.35
C PRO A 132 20.67 5.76 -4.57
N ASP A 133 21.82 6.24 -5.07
CA ASP A 133 22.51 7.40 -4.50
C ASP A 133 21.54 8.56 -4.34
N TYR A 134 21.60 9.24 -3.20
CA TYR A 134 20.67 10.30 -2.89
C TYR A 134 21.32 11.44 -2.12
N LEU A 135 20.68 12.61 -2.20
CA LEU A 135 20.96 13.79 -1.40
C LEU A 135 19.64 14.37 -0.87
N ILE A 136 19.73 15.16 0.18
CA ILE A 136 18.59 15.85 0.79
C ILE A 136 18.81 17.34 0.61
N ALA A 137 17.77 18.08 0.21
CA ALA A 137 17.81 19.54 0.10
C ALA A 137 16.71 20.16 0.94
N ASN A 138 17.08 21.16 1.76
CA ASN A 138 16.17 21.87 2.65
C ASN A 138 15.68 23.20 2.05
N ASN A 139 16.23 23.60 0.90
CA ASN A 139 15.86 24.80 0.18
C ASN A 139 16.30 24.70 -1.29
N GLU A 140 15.92 25.69 -2.11
CA GLU A 140 16.21 25.73 -3.54
C GLU A 140 17.72 25.76 -3.83
N GLN A 141 18.51 26.48 -3.04
CA GLN A 141 19.96 26.59 -3.25
C GLN A 141 20.67 25.27 -3.02
N GLU A 142 20.28 24.55 -1.95
CA GLU A 142 20.78 23.19 -1.68
C GLU A 142 20.35 22.23 -2.77
N LEU A 143 19.12 22.33 -3.28
CA LEU A 143 18.61 21.49 -4.38
C LEU A 143 19.44 21.69 -5.65
N LYS A 144 19.74 22.93 -6.05
CA LYS A 144 20.60 23.22 -7.21
C LYS A 144 22.02 22.68 -7.02
N THR A 145 22.56 22.77 -5.81
CA THR A 145 23.88 22.22 -5.49
C THR A 145 23.88 20.69 -5.55
N ALA A 146 22.89 20.06 -4.95
CA ALA A 146 22.72 18.61 -4.96
C ALA A 146 22.51 18.06 -6.37
N ALA A 147 21.76 18.76 -7.23
CA ALA A 147 21.55 18.38 -8.62
C ALA A 147 22.88 18.35 -9.42
N ARG A 148 23.76 19.34 -9.19
CA ARG A 148 25.09 19.37 -9.81
C ARG A 148 25.99 18.24 -9.30
N THR A 149 25.93 17.95 -8.01
CA THR A 149 26.73 16.88 -7.37
C THR A 149 26.32 15.51 -7.86
N LEU A 150 25.01 15.23 -7.89
CA LEU A 150 24.47 13.92 -8.28
C LEU A 150 24.53 13.68 -9.80
N GLY A 151 24.41 14.76 -10.59
CA GLY A 151 24.36 14.72 -12.04
C GLY A 151 23.09 14.03 -12.58
N TYR A 152 22.70 14.41 -13.80
CA TYR A 152 21.52 13.81 -14.46
C TYR A 152 21.76 12.38 -14.91
N PRO A 153 20.71 11.55 -15.08
CA PRO A 153 19.32 11.80 -14.68
C PRO A 153 19.06 11.48 -13.19
N PHE A 154 18.09 12.17 -12.57
CA PHE A 154 17.67 11.92 -11.20
C PHE A 154 16.18 12.22 -11.00
N PHE A 155 15.65 11.82 -9.85
CA PHE A 155 14.31 12.17 -9.39
C PHE A 155 14.38 13.15 -8.23
N ILE A 156 13.47 14.14 -8.21
CA ILE A 156 13.17 14.94 -7.02
C ILE A 156 11.85 14.43 -6.45
N LYS A 157 11.83 14.16 -5.15
CA LYS A 157 10.68 13.59 -4.47
C LYS A 157 10.35 14.40 -3.22
N LEU A 158 9.08 14.79 -3.07
CA LEU A 158 8.57 15.27 -1.79
C LEU A 158 8.64 14.15 -0.76
N ASP A 159 8.99 14.47 0.47
CA ASP A 159 9.19 13.48 1.53
C ASP A 159 7.94 12.62 1.77
N SER A 160 6.81 13.25 2.05
CA SER A 160 5.55 12.56 2.32
C SER A 160 4.58 12.74 1.14
N SER A 161 4.62 11.84 0.18
CA SER A 161 3.73 11.83 -0.98
C SER A 161 3.47 10.41 -1.47
N ALA A 162 2.31 10.18 -2.13
CA ALA A 162 1.89 8.87 -2.62
C ALA A 162 1.42 8.92 -4.08
N GLY A 163 1.40 7.75 -4.74
CA GLY A 163 0.84 7.57 -6.08
C GLY A 163 1.55 8.38 -7.18
N GLY A 164 2.86 8.63 -7.04
CA GLY A 164 3.64 9.42 -7.98
C GLY A 164 3.41 10.94 -7.90
N LEU A 165 2.50 11.39 -7.03
CA LEU A 165 2.34 12.81 -6.75
C LEU A 165 3.57 13.32 -5.98
N GLY A 166 4.09 14.50 -6.38
CA GLY A 166 5.30 15.03 -5.74
C GLY A 166 6.60 14.37 -6.21
N VAL A 167 6.60 13.64 -7.32
CA VAL A 167 7.79 13.09 -7.97
C VAL A 167 8.01 13.80 -9.31
N CYS A 168 9.22 14.32 -9.52
CA CYS A 168 9.66 14.92 -10.76
C CYS A 168 10.90 14.19 -11.27
N GLU A 169 10.88 13.73 -12.51
CA GLU A 169 12.04 13.22 -13.22
C GLU A 169 12.76 14.39 -13.86
N CYS A 170 14.06 14.49 -13.64
CA CYS A 170 14.92 15.52 -14.22
C CYS A 170 15.98 14.84 -15.09
N LEU A 171 15.91 15.11 -16.39
CA LEU A 171 16.85 14.61 -17.38
C LEU A 171 17.91 15.67 -17.74
N ASN A 172 17.60 16.95 -17.46
CA ASN A 172 18.40 18.12 -17.79
C ASN A 172 17.99 19.34 -16.93
N ASP A 173 18.67 20.48 -17.12
CA ASP A 173 18.42 21.72 -16.38
C ASP A 173 17.00 22.26 -16.57
N SER A 174 16.41 22.15 -17.75
CA SER A 174 15.03 22.59 -18.00
C SER A 174 14.02 21.81 -17.18
N ASP A 175 14.24 20.49 -17.00
CA ASP A 175 13.38 19.68 -16.14
C ASP A 175 13.53 20.08 -14.67
N LEU A 176 14.75 20.42 -14.25
CA LEU A 176 15.02 20.95 -12.89
C LEU A 176 14.28 22.25 -12.66
N ASP A 177 14.34 23.21 -13.59
CA ASP A 177 13.62 24.48 -13.47
C ASP A 177 12.10 24.27 -13.38
N ASN A 178 11.56 23.39 -14.19
CA ASN A 178 10.14 22.99 -14.11
C ASN A 178 9.79 22.34 -12.75
N ALA A 179 10.67 21.52 -12.21
CA ALA A 179 10.47 20.89 -10.92
C ALA A 179 10.49 21.92 -9.77
N LEU A 180 11.39 22.92 -9.82
CA LEU A 180 11.45 24.02 -8.85
C LEU A 180 10.15 24.83 -8.79
N VAL A 181 9.52 25.05 -9.96
CA VAL A 181 8.22 25.75 -10.02
C VAL A 181 7.10 24.88 -9.45
N LYS A 182 7.16 23.56 -9.66
CA LYS A 182 6.11 22.63 -9.28
C LYS A 182 6.18 22.20 -7.81
N LEU A 183 7.38 21.99 -7.29
CA LEU A 183 7.65 21.48 -5.95
C LEU A 183 8.08 22.63 -5.03
N GLN A 184 7.11 23.25 -4.34
CA GLN A 184 7.36 24.40 -3.46
C GLN A 184 7.52 24.04 -1.98
N ALA A 185 7.69 22.74 -1.66
CA ALA A 185 7.85 22.26 -0.30
C ALA A 185 9.23 21.62 -0.09
N TYR A 186 9.80 21.85 1.09
CA TYR A 186 11.07 21.27 1.55
C TYR A 186 10.88 20.64 2.92
N PRO A 187 11.74 19.67 3.32
CA PRO A 187 12.85 19.11 2.55
C PRO A 187 12.39 18.23 1.39
N VAL A 188 13.26 18.02 0.40
CA VAL A 188 13.08 17.12 -0.72
C VAL A 188 14.21 16.09 -0.80
N LEU A 189 13.89 14.90 -1.27
CA LEU A 189 14.85 13.85 -1.63
C LEU A 189 15.23 14.01 -3.11
N ILE A 190 16.53 14.07 -3.41
CA ILE A 190 17.06 13.97 -4.76
C ILE A 190 17.70 12.58 -4.86
N GLN A 191 17.28 11.78 -5.83
CA GLN A 191 17.70 10.39 -5.91
C GLN A 191 18.12 10.04 -7.35
N LYS A 192 19.31 9.43 -7.52
CA LYS A 192 19.83 9.02 -8.82
C LYS A 192 18.83 8.09 -9.52
N LYS A 193 18.58 8.32 -10.81
CA LYS A 193 17.78 7.40 -11.60
C LYS A 193 18.61 6.17 -11.93
N ILE A 194 18.07 4.99 -11.59
CA ILE A 194 18.63 3.69 -11.97
C ILE A 194 17.91 3.19 -13.21
N GLU A 195 18.65 2.80 -14.22
CA GLU A 195 18.11 2.18 -15.43
C GLU A 195 17.95 0.67 -15.21
N GLY A 196 16.77 0.15 -15.53
CA GLY A 196 16.46 -1.26 -15.30
C GLY A 196 14.99 -1.60 -15.29
N THR A 197 14.66 -2.76 -14.73
CA THR A 197 13.30 -3.26 -14.62
C THR A 197 12.75 -3.02 -13.22
N GLU A 198 11.59 -2.38 -13.12
CA GLU A 198 10.90 -2.18 -11.84
C GLU A 198 10.30 -3.50 -11.35
N ILE A 199 10.62 -3.82 -10.09
CA ILE A 199 10.11 -4.99 -9.38
C ILE A 199 9.34 -4.52 -8.15
N SER A 200 8.09 -4.94 -8.05
CA SER A 200 7.24 -4.75 -6.87
C SER A 200 7.23 -6.02 -6.03
N MET A 201 7.25 -5.84 -4.72
CA MET A 201 7.28 -6.91 -3.74
C MET A 201 6.24 -6.64 -2.65
N GLU A 202 5.32 -7.58 -2.44
CA GLU A 202 4.39 -7.58 -1.31
C GLU A 202 4.92 -8.55 -0.27
N ALA A 203 5.54 -8.02 0.79
CA ALA A 203 6.11 -8.83 1.86
C ALA A 203 5.25 -8.78 3.12
N PHE A 204 5.37 -9.85 3.92
CA PHE A 204 4.87 -9.92 5.27
C PHE A 204 6.02 -10.28 6.21
N TYR A 205 6.19 -9.46 7.23
CA TYR A 205 7.23 -9.61 8.25
C TYR A 205 6.62 -9.83 9.62
N GLN A 206 7.35 -10.49 10.50
CA GLN A 206 7.10 -10.50 11.94
C GLN A 206 8.42 -10.30 12.67
N ASN A 207 8.45 -9.31 13.57
CA ASN A 207 9.63 -8.97 14.35
C ASN A 207 10.90 -8.76 13.49
N GLY A 208 10.76 -8.16 12.31
CA GLY A 208 11.86 -7.95 11.36
C GLY A 208 12.23 -9.18 10.52
N GLU A 209 11.61 -10.33 10.74
CA GLU A 209 11.85 -11.56 9.99
C GLU A 209 10.88 -11.70 8.82
N LEU A 210 11.39 -12.05 7.64
CA LEU A 210 10.59 -12.28 6.45
C LEU A 210 9.79 -13.57 6.57
N ILE A 211 8.47 -13.47 6.56
CA ILE A 211 7.56 -14.62 6.62
C ILE A 211 7.13 -15.04 5.21
N HIS A 212 6.87 -14.08 4.32
CA HIS A 212 6.44 -14.34 2.95
C HIS A 212 6.71 -13.13 2.07
N VAL A 213 6.89 -13.38 0.77
CA VAL A 213 6.93 -12.33 -0.27
C VAL A 213 6.23 -12.81 -1.54
N ALA A 214 5.62 -11.88 -2.26
CA ALA A 214 5.21 -12.06 -3.65
C ALA A 214 5.94 -11.03 -4.51
N CYS A 215 6.66 -11.49 -5.54
CA CYS A 215 7.44 -10.64 -6.44
C CYS A 215 6.78 -10.53 -7.81
N SER A 216 6.76 -9.33 -8.37
CA SER A 216 6.19 -9.07 -9.68
C SER A 216 6.92 -7.97 -10.43
N THR A 217 6.96 -8.07 -11.76
CA THR A 217 7.29 -6.97 -12.66
C THR A 217 6.03 -6.23 -13.10
N GLN A 218 6.15 -4.95 -13.40
CA GLN A 218 5.03 -4.12 -13.82
C GLN A 218 4.90 -4.13 -15.34
N GLU A 219 3.79 -4.67 -15.86
CA GLU A 219 3.55 -4.83 -17.30
C GLU A 219 2.75 -3.66 -17.90
N LYS A 220 1.89 -3.05 -17.10
CA LYS A 220 1.06 -1.92 -17.54
C LYS A 220 0.78 -1.00 -16.37
N TYR A 221 1.02 0.29 -16.59
CA TYR A 221 0.68 1.36 -15.65
C TYR A 221 -0.65 2.01 -16.01
N THR A 222 -1.32 2.59 -15.02
CA THR A 222 -2.52 3.40 -15.25
C THR A 222 -2.18 4.76 -15.87
N TYR A 223 -1.03 5.33 -15.50
CA TYR A 223 -0.41 6.55 -16.05
C TYR A 223 1.08 6.58 -15.66
N LYS A 224 1.86 7.51 -16.23
CA LYS A 224 3.31 7.65 -15.93
C LYS A 224 3.52 7.83 -14.42
N PHE A 225 4.34 6.98 -13.82
CA PHE A 225 4.57 6.90 -12.36
C PHE A 225 3.33 6.55 -11.51
N GLY A 226 2.26 6.13 -12.16
CA GLY A 226 1.04 5.69 -11.48
C GLY A 226 1.08 4.21 -11.08
N PRO A 227 0.06 3.74 -10.37
CA PRO A 227 0.01 2.35 -9.93
C PRO A 227 -0.16 1.39 -11.13
N ALA A 228 0.41 0.19 -11.00
CA ALA A 228 0.27 -0.86 -11.99
C ALA A 228 -1.19 -1.29 -12.17
N ALA A 229 -1.57 -1.55 -13.42
CA ALA A 229 -2.85 -2.16 -13.80
C ALA A 229 -2.70 -3.65 -14.10
N VAL A 230 -1.52 -4.07 -14.57
CA VAL A 230 -1.17 -5.47 -14.87
C VAL A 230 0.22 -5.74 -14.32
N ARG A 231 0.38 -6.86 -13.64
CA ARG A 231 1.63 -7.35 -13.08
C ARG A 231 1.91 -8.77 -13.55
N ARG A 232 3.19 -9.09 -13.73
CA ARG A 232 3.69 -10.45 -13.97
C ARG A 232 4.33 -10.96 -12.69
N TYR A 233 3.66 -11.86 -12.01
CA TYR A 233 4.16 -12.50 -10.79
C TYR A 233 5.05 -13.69 -11.14
N THR A 234 6.09 -13.88 -10.35
CA THR A 234 6.99 -15.05 -10.39
C THR A 234 6.80 -15.88 -9.13
N GLN A 235 6.74 -17.22 -9.26
CA GLN A 235 6.66 -18.13 -8.11
C GLN A 235 7.86 -17.98 -7.18
N LEU A 236 7.65 -18.17 -5.87
CA LEU A 236 8.72 -18.10 -4.86
C LEU A 236 9.87 -19.05 -5.15
N GLY A 237 9.58 -20.29 -5.59
CA GLY A 237 10.58 -21.28 -5.93
C GLY A 237 11.46 -20.93 -7.13
N CYS A 238 11.09 -19.88 -7.89
CA CYS A 238 11.86 -19.38 -9.03
C CYS A 238 12.68 -18.11 -8.71
N LEU A 239 12.59 -17.61 -7.48
CA LEU A 239 13.31 -16.41 -7.08
C LEU A 239 14.74 -16.77 -6.65
N GLU A 240 15.68 -15.89 -6.99
CA GLU A 240 17.08 -16.02 -6.61
C GLU A 240 17.26 -15.85 -5.08
N LYS A 241 18.22 -16.56 -4.52
CA LYS A 241 18.56 -16.50 -3.09
C LYS A 241 18.86 -15.06 -2.61
N GLU A 242 19.54 -14.29 -3.44
CA GLU A 242 19.89 -12.89 -3.16
C GLU A 242 18.64 -12.01 -2.88
N VAL A 243 17.51 -12.29 -3.52
CA VAL A 243 16.25 -11.57 -3.27
C VAL A 243 15.81 -11.77 -1.81
N PHE A 244 15.89 -13.00 -1.29
CA PHE A 244 15.52 -13.30 0.11
C PHE A 244 16.50 -12.71 1.11
N GLU A 245 17.80 -12.69 0.77
CA GLU A 245 18.84 -12.09 1.61
C GLU A 245 18.64 -10.57 1.73
N GLU A 246 18.38 -9.89 0.63
CA GLU A 246 18.06 -8.45 0.61
C GLU A 246 16.77 -8.15 1.38
N LEU A 247 15.71 -8.94 1.19
CA LEU A 247 14.45 -8.75 1.91
C LEU A 247 14.59 -9.00 3.42
N SER A 248 15.40 -9.98 3.82
CA SER A 248 15.70 -10.23 5.23
C SER A 248 16.47 -9.06 5.86
N LEU A 249 17.39 -8.46 5.12
CA LEU A 249 18.11 -7.26 5.54
C LEU A 249 17.15 -6.07 5.69
N ILE A 250 16.22 -5.89 4.74
CA ILE A 250 15.19 -4.84 4.77
C ILE A 250 14.29 -4.98 6.00
N GLY A 251 13.81 -6.19 6.30
CA GLY A 251 12.96 -6.43 7.47
C GLY A 251 13.62 -5.94 8.77
N LYS A 252 14.90 -6.23 8.94
CA LYS A 252 15.71 -5.77 10.07
C LYS A 252 15.97 -4.27 10.05
N ALA A 253 16.29 -3.73 8.87
CA ALA A 253 16.57 -2.31 8.67
C ALA A 253 15.37 -1.41 8.98
N LEU A 254 14.15 -1.90 8.72
CA LEU A 254 12.90 -1.20 8.98
C LEU A 254 12.25 -1.59 10.32
N GLY A 255 12.78 -2.59 11.02
CA GLY A 255 12.08 -3.15 12.18
C GLY A 255 10.66 -3.60 11.82
N ALA A 256 10.48 -4.18 10.63
CA ALA A 256 9.16 -4.40 10.05
C ALA A 256 8.35 -5.45 10.82
N ASP A 257 7.08 -5.14 11.12
CA ASP A 257 6.14 -6.04 11.78
C ASP A 257 4.75 -5.92 11.14
N GLY A 258 4.49 -6.74 10.14
CA GLY A 258 3.29 -6.70 9.32
C GLY A 258 3.57 -6.62 7.83
N PHE A 259 2.68 -5.97 7.09
CA PHE A 259 2.76 -5.85 5.63
C PHE A 259 3.71 -4.73 5.21
N VAL A 260 4.56 -5.02 4.23
CA VAL A 260 5.42 -4.03 3.57
C VAL A 260 5.29 -4.18 2.07
N ASN A 261 4.88 -3.10 1.40
CA ASN A 261 4.85 -3.02 -0.05
C ASN A 261 6.08 -2.26 -0.54
N MET A 262 6.94 -2.93 -1.30
CA MET A 262 8.23 -2.38 -1.73
C MET A 262 8.31 -2.24 -3.24
N SER A 263 9.07 -1.24 -3.68
CA SER A 263 9.49 -1.08 -5.07
C SER A 263 11.01 -1.00 -5.17
N SER A 264 11.55 -1.71 -6.14
CA SER A 264 12.97 -1.72 -6.48
C SER A 264 13.18 -1.66 -7.99
N ILE A 265 14.38 -1.28 -8.42
CA ILE A 265 14.85 -1.45 -9.81
C ILE A 265 15.90 -2.55 -9.82
N ARG A 266 15.72 -3.58 -10.66
CA ARG A 266 16.81 -4.47 -11.05
C ARG A 266 17.63 -3.74 -12.09
N CYS A 267 18.80 -3.29 -11.68
CA CYS A 267 19.68 -2.48 -12.51
C CYS A 267 20.18 -3.28 -13.72
N SER A 268 20.15 -2.66 -14.91
CA SER A 268 20.59 -3.30 -16.16
C SER A 268 22.10 -3.46 -16.27
N TYR A 269 22.90 -2.76 -15.44
CA TYR A 269 24.36 -2.81 -15.49
C TYR A 269 24.97 -3.92 -14.62
N ASP A 270 24.49 -4.00 -13.36
CA ASP A 270 25.06 -4.90 -12.36
C ASP A 270 24.13 -6.02 -11.92
N ASN A 271 22.90 -6.04 -12.47
CA ASN A 271 21.82 -6.99 -12.16
C ASN A 271 21.38 -6.99 -10.69
N LYS A 272 21.71 -5.95 -9.91
CA LYS A 272 21.37 -5.84 -8.50
C LYS A 272 20.06 -5.08 -8.29
N LEU A 273 19.41 -5.32 -7.14
CA LEU A 273 18.21 -4.62 -6.73
C LEU A 273 18.57 -3.32 -6.01
N TYR A 274 17.92 -2.22 -6.40
CA TYR A 274 18.01 -0.92 -5.76
C TYR A 274 16.63 -0.53 -5.23
N PHE A 275 16.47 -0.53 -3.92
CA PHE A 275 15.18 -0.25 -3.28
C PHE A 275 14.99 1.25 -3.09
N PHE A 276 13.83 1.78 -3.50
CA PHE A 276 13.55 3.21 -3.47
C PHE A 276 12.19 3.57 -2.85
N GLU A 277 11.39 2.57 -2.50
CA GLU A 277 10.09 2.74 -1.84
C GLU A 277 9.78 1.51 -0.96
N ALA A 278 9.28 1.78 0.24
CA ALA A 278 8.73 0.77 1.15
C ALA A 278 7.58 1.40 1.94
N ASP A 279 6.37 1.01 1.59
CA ASP A 279 5.16 1.42 2.29
C ASP A 279 4.85 0.39 3.38
N MET A 280 4.79 0.81 4.63
CA MET A 280 4.60 -0.04 5.80
C MET A 280 3.11 -0.44 5.97
N ARG A 281 2.51 -0.95 4.91
CA ARG A 281 1.10 -1.32 4.83
C ARG A 281 0.81 -2.31 3.71
N PRO A 282 -0.36 -2.98 3.73
CA PRO A 282 -0.82 -3.75 2.57
C PRO A 282 -1.09 -2.85 1.36
N ASN A 283 -1.09 -3.44 0.17
CA ASN A 283 -1.59 -2.80 -1.05
C ASN A 283 -2.80 -3.55 -1.62
N MET A 284 -3.36 -3.06 -2.73
CA MET A 284 -4.50 -3.71 -3.37
C MET A 284 -4.18 -5.09 -3.99
N TRP A 285 -2.89 -5.42 -4.15
CA TRP A 285 -2.41 -6.71 -4.68
C TRP A 285 -2.14 -7.74 -3.57
N THR A 286 -2.25 -7.33 -2.31
CA THR A 286 -2.02 -8.20 -1.16
C THR A 286 -2.92 -9.43 -1.23
N GLY A 287 -2.31 -10.63 -1.16
CA GLY A 287 -3.00 -11.91 -1.25
C GLY A 287 -3.26 -12.43 -2.67
N TYR A 288 -2.76 -11.76 -3.71
CA TYR A 288 -2.83 -12.27 -5.09
C TYR A 288 -1.91 -13.48 -5.34
N SER A 289 -0.92 -13.71 -4.48
CA SER A 289 -0.06 -14.90 -4.51
C SER A 289 -0.83 -16.23 -4.52
N ARG A 290 -2.05 -16.26 -4.00
CA ARG A 290 -2.94 -17.45 -4.06
C ARG A 290 -3.23 -17.93 -5.49
N TYR A 291 -3.12 -17.08 -6.50
CA TYR A 291 -3.44 -17.42 -7.89
C TYR A 291 -2.31 -18.11 -8.64
N PHE A 292 -1.12 -18.19 -8.02
CA PHE A 292 0.04 -18.90 -8.56
C PHE A 292 0.71 -19.85 -7.55
N GLY A 293 -0.03 -20.27 -6.53
CA GLY A 293 0.38 -21.36 -5.64
C GLY A 293 0.97 -20.96 -4.30
N ASP A 294 1.21 -19.66 -4.09
CA ASP A 294 1.90 -19.14 -2.90
C ASP A 294 0.91 -18.35 -2.01
N ASP A 295 -0.13 -19.03 -1.47
CA ASP A 295 -1.19 -18.35 -0.72
C ASP A 295 -0.70 -17.79 0.63
N LEU A 296 -0.44 -16.48 0.65
CA LEU A 296 -0.04 -15.74 1.84
C LEU A 296 -0.99 -15.95 3.04
N ALA A 297 -2.31 -16.12 2.82
CA ALA A 297 -3.24 -16.37 3.92
C ALA A 297 -2.93 -17.69 4.65
N ASN A 298 -2.60 -18.74 3.89
CA ASN A 298 -2.22 -20.03 4.46
C ASN A 298 -0.87 -19.96 5.18
N VAL A 299 0.07 -19.16 4.66
CA VAL A 299 1.38 -18.96 5.30
C VAL A 299 1.20 -18.24 6.64
N ILE A 300 0.47 -17.12 6.67
CA ILE A 300 0.17 -16.38 7.90
C ILE A 300 -0.55 -17.28 8.91
N LYS A 301 -1.57 -18.04 8.47
CA LYS A 301 -2.29 -18.97 9.34
C LYS A 301 -1.33 -19.96 10.03
N ARG A 302 -0.49 -20.65 9.27
CA ARG A 302 0.48 -21.61 9.82
C ARG A 302 1.42 -20.93 10.78
N HIS A 303 1.98 -19.80 10.38
CA HIS A 303 2.90 -19.05 11.21
C HIS A 303 2.32 -18.73 12.60
N PHE A 304 1.10 -18.16 12.65
CA PHE A 304 0.46 -17.78 13.92
C PHE A 304 -0.12 -18.96 14.71
N THR A 305 -0.37 -20.11 14.07
CA THR A 305 -0.93 -21.29 14.79
C THR A 305 0.12 -22.31 15.21
N THR A 306 1.18 -22.49 14.41
CA THR A 306 2.20 -23.52 14.65
C THR A 306 3.61 -22.99 14.86
N GLY A 307 3.83 -21.67 14.61
CA GLY A 307 5.17 -21.07 14.61
C GLY A 307 6.01 -21.44 13.39
N GLU A 308 5.45 -22.19 12.44
CA GLU A 308 6.18 -22.62 11.24
C GLU A 308 6.30 -21.46 10.24
N THR A 309 7.54 -21.17 9.85
CA THR A 309 7.87 -20.25 8.77
C THR A 309 8.58 -21.01 7.66
N ALA A 310 8.08 -20.89 6.45
CA ALA A 310 8.78 -21.43 5.31
C ALA A 310 10.06 -20.62 5.07
N SER A 311 11.16 -21.31 4.80
CA SER A 311 12.45 -20.70 4.53
C SER A 311 12.96 -21.08 3.16
N TYR A 312 13.90 -20.29 2.63
CA TYR A 312 14.61 -20.61 1.39
C TYR A 312 15.44 -21.92 1.56
N PRO A 313 15.51 -22.79 0.54
CA PRO A 313 14.85 -22.67 -0.76
C PRO A 313 13.36 -23.02 -0.73
N TYR A 314 12.54 -22.20 -1.38
CA TYR A 314 11.13 -22.50 -1.55
C TYR A 314 10.91 -23.52 -2.66
N PRO A 315 9.99 -24.48 -2.48
CA PRO A 315 9.71 -25.47 -3.52
C PRO A 315 9.01 -24.81 -4.71
N PHE A 316 9.40 -25.22 -5.92
CA PHE A 316 8.62 -24.92 -7.11
C PHE A 316 7.33 -25.75 -7.11
N ASN A 317 6.19 -25.12 -7.40
CA ASN A 317 4.92 -25.79 -7.49
C ASN A 317 4.55 -26.05 -8.97
N PRO A 318 4.69 -27.30 -9.48
CA PRO A 318 4.44 -27.60 -10.89
C PRO A 318 2.96 -27.52 -11.30
N ALA A 319 2.01 -27.39 -10.35
CA ALA A 319 0.61 -27.18 -10.65
C ALA A 319 0.31 -25.76 -11.17
N TYR A 320 1.27 -24.85 -11.08
CA TYR A 320 1.14 -23.47 -11.55
C TYR A 320 2.28 -23.12 -12.51
N PRO A 321 2.07 -22.20 -13.46
CA PRO A 321 3.15 -21.72 -14.31
C PRO A 321 4.20 -20.94 -13.48
N GLU A 322 5.44 -20.91 -13.94
CA GLU A 322 6.52 -20.15 -13.32
C GLU A 322 6.15 -18.67 -13.15
N GLN A 323 5.48 -18.11 -14.17
CA GLN A 323 5.04 -16.73 -14.17
C GLN A 323 3.56 -16.62 -14.55
N VAL A 324 2.86 -15.69 -13.89
CA VAL A 324 1.43 -15.42 -14.12
C VAL A 324 1.17 -13.94 -14.34
N LEU A 325 0.49 -13.61 -15.44
CA LEU A 325 -0.01 -12.26 -15.69
C LEU A 325 -1.34 -12.06 -14.99
N ILE A 326 -1.41 -11.05 -14.13
CA ILE A 326 -2.59 -10.71 -13.36
C ILE A 326 -2.94 -9.24 -13.53
N SER A 327 -4.21 -8.95 -13.84
CA SER A 327 -4.75 -7.60 -13.88
C SER A 327 -5.56 -7.31 -12.62
N HIS A 328 -5.38 -6.11 -12.06
CA HIS A 328 -6.28 -5.66 -11.02
C HIS A 328 -7.59 -5.15 -11.61
N TYR A 329 -8.72 -5.71 -11.17
CA TYR A 329 -10.05 -5.43 -11.72
C TYR A 329 -10.46 -3.95 -11.69
N SER A 330 -10.01 -3.18 -10.69
CA SER A 330 -10.32 -1.75 -10.58
C SER A 330 -9.50 -0.87 -11.53
N ARG A 331 -8.43 -1.41 -12.11
CA ARG A 331 -7.46 -0.66 -12.94
C ARG A 331 -7.57 -0.92 -14.44
N ILE A 332 -8.51 -1.75 -14.86
CA ILE A 332 -8.77 -2.11 -16.25
C ILE A 332 -10.05 -1.46 -16.76
N SER A 333 -10.17 -1.35 -18.08
CA SER A 333 -11.38 -0.87 -18.74
C SER A 333 -12.51 -1.89 -18.66
N LEU A 334 -13.77 -1.43 -18.83
CA LEU A 334 -14.93 -2.31 -18.88
C LEU A 334 -14.83 -3.33 -20.04
N ILE A 335 -14.25 -2.94 -21.17
CA ILE A 335 -14.04 -3.81 -22.32
C ILE A 335 -13.06 -4.94 -21.96
N GLU A 336 -11.93 -4.63 -21.35
CA GLU A 336 -10.95 -5.62 -20.91
C GLU A 336 -11.56 -6.59 -19.88
N LEU A 337 -12.45 -6.10 -19.01
CA LEU A 337 -13.18 -6.92 -18.06
C LEU A 337 -14.16 -7.88 -18.76
N VAL A 338 -14.95 -7.37 -19.73
CA VAL A 338 -15.91 -8.19 -20.51
C VAL A 338 -15.19 -9.25 -21.32
N LEU A 339 -14.08 -8.89 -21.96
CA LEU A 339 -13.25 -9.82 -22.74
C LEU A 339 -12.46 -10.81 -21.87
N ASN A 340 -12.58 -10.71 -20.56
CA ASN A 340 -11.84 -11.52 -19.58
C ASN A 340 -10.33 -11.59 -19.88
N ARG A 341 -9.76 -10.49 -20.30
CA ARG A 341 -8.33 -10.39 -20.62
C ARG A 341 -7.51 -10.67 -19.36
N TYR A 342 -6.43 -11.45 -19.45
CA TYR A 342 -5.62 -11.92 -18.32
C TYR A 342 -6.41 -12.74 -17.28
N GLN A 343 -7.43 -13.48 -17.69
CA GLN A 343 -8.25 -14.33 -16.81
C GLN A 343 -8.80 -13.57 -15.58
N ILE A 344 -9.19 -12.31 -15.76
CA ILE A 344 -9.57 -11.38 -14.70
C ILE A 344 -10.66 -11.96 -13.79
N TRP A 345 -11.61 -12.73 -14.36
CA TRP A 345 -12.71 -13.29 -13.58
C TRP A 345 -12.26 -14.30 -12.52
N ARG A 346 -11.08 -14.92 -12.67
CA ARG A 346 -10.48 -15.78 -11.64
C ARG A 346 -9.98 -14.98 -10.43
N HIS A 347 -9.72 -13.67 -10.63
CA HIS A 347 -9.14 -12.77 -9.64
C HIS A 347 -10.16 -11.78 -9.07
N LEU A 348 -11.45 -11.96 -9.38
CA LEU A 348 -12.48 -11.09 -8.84
C LEU A 348 -12.72 -11.41 -7.37
N PRO A 349 -12.82 -10.40 -6.49
CA PRO A 349 -13.21 -10.63 -5.12
C PRO A 349 -14.64 -11.16 -5.06
N GLU A 350 -14.97 -11.94 -4.02
CA GLU A 350 -16.28 -12.56 -3.82
C GLU A 350 -17.45 -11.56 -3.91
N ASN A 351 -17.20 -10.31 -3.56
CA ASN A 351 -18.18 -9.21 -3.59
C ASN A 351 -18.06 -8.31 -4.83
N PHE A 352 -17.35 -8.77 -5.89
CA PHE A 352 -17.04 -7.96 -7.07
C PHE A 352 -18.27 -7.29 -7.71
N LEU A 353 -19.33 -8.03 -7.93
CA LEU A 353 -20.56 -7.52 -8.56
C LEU A 353 -21.18 -6.37 -7.74
N TYR A 354 -21.08 -6.46 -6.43
CA TYR A 354 -21.66 -5.44 -5.55
C TYR A 354 -20.78 -4.17 -5.45
N ILE A 355 -19.45 -4.35 -5.40
CA ILE A 355 -18.51 -3.24 -5.18
C ILE A 355 -18.15 -2.56 -6.49
N THR A 356 -17.82 -3.33 -7.52
CA THR A 356 -17.20 -2.79 -8.73
C THR A 356 -18.23 -2.33 -9.75
N LEU A 357 -19.31 -3.06 -9.98
CA LEU A 357 -20.34 -2.63 -10.93
C LEU A 357 -21.00 -1.35 -10.43
N ARG A 358 -21.33 -1.27 -9.16
CA ARG A 358 -21.91 -0.06 -8.55
C ARG A 358 -20.92 1.10 -8.53
N TYR A 359 -19.65 0.85 -8.18
CA TYR A 359 -18.62 1.90 -8.09
C TYR A 359 -18.19 2.39 -9.48
N LYS A 360 -17.94 1.50 -10.46
CA LYS A 360 -17.58 1.89 -11.84
C LYS A 360 -18.75 2.51 -12.59
N ILE A 361 -19.96 1.98 -12.44
CA ILE A 361 -21.14 2.57 -13.07
C ILE A 361 -21.44 3.95 -12.44
N LEU A 362 -21.44 4.06 -11.12
CA LEU A 362 -21.63 5.36 -10.44
C LEU A 362 -20.49 6.34 -10.73
N ALA A 363 -19.23 5.91 -10.65
CA ALA A 363 -18.07 6.74 -10.97
C ALA A 363 -18.03 7.12 -12.45
N GLY A 364 -18.39 6.20 -13.36
CA GLY A 364 -18.55 6.47 -14.78
C GLY A 364 -19.71 7.45 -15.06
N LEU A 365 -20.84 7.28 -14.42
CA LEU A 365 -21.99 8.20 -14.50
C LEU A 365 -21.65 9.58 -13.91
N ILE A 366 -20.97 9.63 -12.75
CA ILE A 366 -20.52 10.87 -12.12
C ILE A 366 -19.45 11.56 -12.97
N SER A 367 -18.50 10.83 -13.55
CA SER A 367 -17.46 11.35 -14.42
C SER A 367 -18.05 11.87 -15.74
N SER A 368 -18.96 11.13 -16.35
CA SER A 368 -19.67 11.53 -17.57
C SER A 368 -20.58 12.73 -17.32
N LYS A 369 -21.32 12.75 -16.20
CA LYS A 369 -22.06 13.92 -15.76
C LYS A 369 -21.13 15.10 -15.49
N ARG A 370 -19.98 14.92 -14.78
CA ARG A 370 -19.03 16.02 -14.56
C ARG A 370 -18.46 16.59 -15.84
N LYS A 371 -18.18 15.78 -16.86
CA LYS A 371 -17.75 16.24 -18.19
C LYS A 371 -18.86 17.00 -18.91
N LEU A 372 -20.10 16.49 -18.85
CA LEU A 372 -21.27 17.14 -19.45
C LEU A 372 -21.59 18.46 -18.74
N TYR A 373 -21.61 18.49 -17.41
CA TYR A 373 -21.82 19.67 -16.59
C TYR A 373 -20.73 20.74 -16.75
N ARG A 374 -19.47 20.34 -16.91
CA ARG A 374 -18.38 21.29 -17.20
C ARG A 374 -18.55 21.97 -18.57
N ARG A 375 -19.19 21.30 -19.53
CA ARG A 375 -19.47 21.86 -20.87
C ARG A 375 -20.73 22.71 -20.92
N MET A 376 -21.75 22.43 -20.11
CA MET A 376 -23.09 23.01 -20.24
C MET A 376 -23.45 24.08 -19.22
N LEU A 377 -22.72 24.23 -18.12
CA LEU A 377 -23.16 25.09 -17.01
C LEU A 377 -22.20 26.23 -16.70
N SER A 378 -22.77 27.45 -16.53
CA SER A 378 -22.04 28.60 -16.02
C SER A 378 -21.49 28.38 -14.60
N LYS A 379 -20.43 29.14 -14.22
CA LYS A 379 -19.76 29.04 -12.92
C LYS A 379 -20.75 29.11 -11.71
N ARG A 380 -21.84 29.86 -11.85
CA ARG A 380 -22.89 30.09 -10.84
C ARG A 380 -23.77 28.85 -10.61
N TRP A 381 -24.11 28.11 -11.66
CA TRP A 381 -24.87 26.86 -11.58
C TRP A 381 -24.02 25.71 -11.03
N ARG A 382 -22.72 25.68 -11.30
CA ARG A 382 -21.79 24.69 -10.76
C ARG A 382 -21.68 24.74 -9.23
N LEU A 383 -21.70 25.95 -8.66
CA LEU A 383 -21.71 26.16 -7.19
C LEU A 383 -23.02 25.72 -6.54
N ARG A 384 -24.15 26.00 -7.17
CA ARG A 384 -25.47 25.54 -6.66
C ARG A 384 -25.59 24.02 -6.66
N LEU A 385 -25.14 23.34 -7.70
CA LEU A 385 -25.17 21.88 -7.80
C LEU A 385 -24.18 21.19 -6.84
N LYS A 386 -23.06 21.81 -6.54
CA LYS A 386 -22.12 21.33 -5.53
C LYS A 386 -22.76 21.31 -4.14
N ASN A 387 -23.54 22.33 -3.81
CA ASN A 387 -24.28 22.42 -2.55
C ASN A 387 -25.44 21.42 -2.48
N VAL A 388 -26.14 21.17 -3.59
CA VAL A 388 -27.20 20.13 -3.66
C VAL A 388 -26.60 18.73 -3.54
N SER A 389 -25.46 18.46 -4.19
CA SER A 389 -24.75 17.17 -4.07
C SER A 389 -24.25 16.93 -2.65
N HIS A 390 -23.81 17.98 -1.96
CA HIS A 390 -23.38 17.89 -0.56
C HIS A 390 -24.57 17.60 0.38
N ARG A 391 -25.73 18.26 0.13
CA ARG A 391 -26.97 18.00 0.88
C ARG A 391 -27.53 16.60 0.62
N LEU A 392 -27.50 16.11 -0.60
CA LEU A 392 -27.92 14.75 -0.95
C LEU A 392 -26.99 13.67 -0.36
N ASN A 393 -25.70 13.92 -0.32
CA ASN A 393 -24.76 13.03 0.35
C ASN A 393 -24.99 12.99 1.86
N ASN A 394 -25.31 14.13 2.49
CA ASN A 394 -25.64 14.20 3.91
C ASN A 394 -27.00 13.53 4.21
N LEU A 395 -27.99 13.69 3.34
CA LEU A 395 -29.30 13.00 3.47
C LEU A 395 -29.19 11.50 3.26
N MET A 396 -28.33 11.04 2.34
CA MET A 396 -28.05 9.61 2.19
C MET A 396 -27.27 9.04 3.37
N ARG A 397 -26.36 9.82 3.99
CA ARG A 397 -25.68 9.45 5.23
C ARG A 397 -26.66 9.29 6.40
N LEU A 398 -27.62 10.22 6.55
CA LEU A 398 -28.64 10.14 7.61
C LEU A 398 -29.63 8.97 7.42
N ARG A 399 -29.93 8.59 6.19
CA ARG A 399 -30.88 7.50 5.88
C ARG A 399 -30.29 6.11 6.04
N TYR A 400 -28.96 5.97 5.98
CA TYR A 400 -28.26 4.69 6.13
C TYR A 400 -27.47 4.57 7.45
N GLY A 401 -27.40 5.64 8.25
CA GLY A 401 -26.80 5.63 9.60
C GLY A 401 -27.78 5.32 10.73
N ALA A 402 -29.09 5.20 10.45
CA ALA A 402 -30.14 4.95 11.44
C ALA A 402 -30.76 3.55 11.32
N GLY A 403 -29.96 2.55 10.98
CA GLY A 403 -30.38 1.15 10.97
C GLY A 403 -29.35 0.32 11.72
N ARG A 404 -29.66 -0.01 12.96
CA ARG A 404 -28.95 -0.92 13.89
C ARG A 404 -28.59 -2.25 13.25
#